data_078f0eb297aa6911f3fd06ffaa8346ed
#
_entry.id   078f0eb297aa6911f3fd06ffaa8346ed
#
_cell.length_a   1.000
_cell.length_b   1.000
_cell.length_c   1.000
_cell.angle_alpha   90.00
_cell.angle_beta   90.00
_cell.angle_gamma   90.00
#
_symmetry.space_group_name_H-M   'P 1'
#
loop_
_entity.id
_entity.type
_entity.pdbx_description
1 polymer ?
#
loop_
_entity_poly.entity_id
_entity_poly.type
_entity_poly.pdbx_seq_one_letter_code
_entity_poly.pdbx_strand_id
1 'polypeptide(L)'
;MDRIDSVVLTQNTGYTSLGERFNQSTVKKTERLPFTVKVVSNLADLDKAVEMRRAAYRRHLPEFAETMGVEALDGAPGTVVLLAQSRLDGGPIGTMRVQTNAFGPLAVEQSVRLPDWLSQASLA
;
A
#
# COMPACT_ATOMS: atom_id res chain seq x y z
N MET A 1 -5.56 -9.22 12.89
CA MET A 1 -4.26 -9.74 12.46
C MET A 1 -4.14 -9.67 10.97
N ASP A 2 -3.28 -8.83 10.53
CA ASP A 2 -3.37 -8.33 9.17
C ASP A 2 -2.08 -8.59 8.41
N ARG A 3 -1.64 -9.84 8.49
CA ARG A 3 -0.41 -10.24 7.85
C ARG A 3 -0.71 -11.04 6.59
N ILE A 4 -0.10 -10.63 5.50
CA ILE A 4 -0.19 -11.34 4.23
C ILE A 4 1.14 -12.04 4.01
N ASP A 5 1.15 -13.36 4.11
CA ASP A 5 2.36 -14.16 3.95
C ASP A 5 2.59 -14.61 2.52
N SER A 6 1.56 -14.61 1.72
CA SER A 6 1.66 -14.98 0.32
C SER A 6 0.69 -14.14 -0.50
N VAL A 7 1.02 -13.99 -1.76
CA VAL A 7 0.19 -13.25 -2.70
C VAL A 7 -0.24 -14.21 -3.80
N VAL A 8 -1.54 -14.20 -4.09
CA VAL A 8 -2.09 -14.96 -5.21
C VAL A 8 -2.08 -14.06 -6.43
N LEU A 9 -1.31 -14.48 -7.43
CA LEU A 9 -1.22 -13.77 -8.70
C LEU A 9 -2.12 -14.46 -9.72
N THR A 10 -2.97 -13.66 -10.36
CA THR A 10 -3.81 -14.11 -11.44
C THR A 10 -3.25 -13.55 -12.74
N GLN A 11 -2.90 -14.42 -13.65
CA GLN A 11 -2.35 -14.04 -14.93
C GLN A 11 -3.29 -14.46 -16.05
N ASN A 12 -3.62 -13.52 -16.90
CA ASN A 12 -4.21 -13.83 -18.17
C ASN A 12 -3.09 -14.15 -19.14
N THR A 13 -3.11 -15.35 -19.64
CA THR A 13 -2.07 -15.82 -20.56
C THR A 13 -2.27 -15.24 -21.95
N GLY A 14 -1.98 -13.97 -22.07
CA GLY A 14 -1.89 -13.32 -23.36
C GLY A 14 -3.21 -12.95 -23.98
N TYR A 15 -3.09 -12.10 -24.95
CA TYR A 15 -4.17 -11.73 -25.82
C TYR A 15 -4.13 -12.63 -27.04
N THR A 16 -5.18 -13.36 -27.20
CA THR A 16 -5.37 -14.16 -28.38
C THR A 16 -6.47 -13.54 -29.22
N SER A 17 -6.71 -14.13 -30.37
CA SER A 17 -7.87 -13.76 -31.15
C SER A 17 -9.15 -13.95 -30.34
N LEU A 18 -10.19 -13.27 -30.75
CA LEU A 18 -11.43 -13.24 -30.00
C LEU A 18 -11.95 -14.61 -29.62
N GLY A 19 -11.92 -15.55 -30.53
CA GLY A 19 -12.43 -16.90 -30.26
C GLY A 19 -11.62 -17.65 -29.24
N GLU A 20 -10.33 -17.48 -29.27
CA GLU A 20 -9.44 -18.21 -28.37
C GLU A 20 -9.46 -17.67 -26.97
N ARG A 21 -9.75 -16.40 -26.83
CA ARG A 21 -9.77 -15.78 -25.50
C ARG A 21 -10.72 -16.43 -24.54
N PHE A 22 -11.83 -16.90 -25.03
CA PHE A 22 -12.83 -17.53 -24.17
C PHE A 22 -12.40 -18.89 -23.66
N ASN A 23 -11.45 -19.50 -24.34
CA ASN A 23 -10.93 -20.79 -23.92
C ASN A 23 -9.72 -20.66 -23.04
N GLN A 24 -9.21 -19.45 -22.88
CA GLN A 24 -8.07 -19.24 -22.01
C GLN A 24 -8.51 -19.14 -20.59
N SER A 25 -8.08 -20.09 -19.85
CA SER A 25 -8.28 -20.03 -18.41
C SER A 25 -7.35 -19.00 -17.81
N THR A 26 -7.85 -18.34 -16.80
CA THR A 26 -7.02 -17.54 -15.91
C THR A 26 -6.19 -18.49 -15.08
N VAL A 27 -4.89 -18.38 -15.21
CA VAL A 27 -3.97 -19.19 -14.42
C VAL A 27 -3.75 -18.51 -13.09
N LYS A 28 -4.15 -19.19 -12.02
CA LYS A 28 -3.85 -18.76 -10.67
C LYS A 28 -2.54 -19.37 -10.24
N LYS A 29 -1.59 -18.52 -9.93
CA LYS A 29 -0.30 -18.94 -9.45
C LYS A 29 -0.12 -18.39 -8.04
N THR A 30 0.16 -19.27 -7.09
CA THR A 30 0.49 -18.88 -5.73
C THR A 30 2.00 -18.93 -5.59
N GLU A 31 2.57 -17.81 -5.22
CA GLU A 31 3.99 -17.70 -4.96
C GLU A 31 4.23 -17.22 -3.54
N ARG A 32 5.24 -17.78 -2.93
CA ARG A 32 5.68 -17.30 -1.63
C ARG A 32 6.75 -16.24 -1.85
N LEU A 33 6.42 -15.02 -1.53
CA LEU A 33 7.33 -13.90 -1.69
C LEU A 33 8.41 -13.92 -0.60
N PRO A 34 9.58 -13.34 -0.87
CA PRO A 34 10.65 -13.26 0.14
C PRO A 34 10.37 -12.22 1.24
N PHE A 35 9.19 -11.68 1.28
CA PHE A 35 8.78 -10.70 2.27
C PHE A 35 7.33 -10.92 2.69
N THR A 36 6.96 -10.35 3.82
CA THR A 36 5.57 -10.29 4.28
C THR A 36 5.10 -8.85 4.28
N VAL A 37 3.79 -8.67 4.11
CA VAL A 37 3.15 -7.35 4.22
C VAL A 37 2.15 -7.44 5.36
N LYS A 38 2.14 -6.43 6.21
CA LYS A 38 1.15 -6.35 7.29
C LYS A 38 0.60 -4.94 7.42
N VAL A 39 -0.60 -4.85 7.95
CA VAL A 39 -1.17 -3.58 8.34
C VAL A 39 -0.57 -3.17 9.69
N VAL A 40 -0.06 -1.95 9.75
CA VAL A 40 0.50 -1.42 10.98
C VAL A 40 -0.62 -1.19 11.99
N SER A 41 -0.47 -1.76 13.18
CA SER A 41 -1.48 -1.67 14.24
C SER A 41 -0.90 -1.27 15.59
N ASN A 42 0.41 -1.00 15.67
CA ASN A 42 1.05 -0.57 16.91
C ASN A 42 2.14 0.44 16.62
N LEU A 43 2.60 1.12 17.67
CA LEU A 43 3.59 2.17 17.53
C LEU A 43 4.95 1.66 17.07
N ALA A 44 5.35 0.48 17.51
CA ALA A 44 6.64 -0.08 17.10
C ALA A 44 6.71 -0.29 15.59
N ASP A 45 5.63 -0.81 15.00
CA ASP A 45 5.57 -1.01 13.55
C ASP A 45 5.41 0.32 12.81
N LEU A 46 4.69 1.26 13.40
CA LEU A 46 4.57 2.59 12.80
C LEU A 46 5.92 3.29 12.74
N ASP A 47 6.72 3.18 13.78
CA ASP A 47 8.07 3.73 13.80
C ASP A 47 8.95 3.14 12.71
N LYS A 48 8.83 1.83 12.45
CA LYS A 48 9.53 1.19 11.35
C LYS A 48 9.07 1.73 9.99
N ALA A 49 7.77 1.92 9.81
CA ALA A 49 7.22 2.47 8.59
C ALA A 49 7.69 3.91 8.36
N VAL A 50 7.70 4.72 9.40
CA VAL A 50 8.18 6.09 9.35
C VAL A 50 9.67 6.14 9.00
N GLU A 51 10.45 5.26 9.60
CA GLU A 51 11.89 5.20 9.30
C GLU A 51 12.14 4.80 7.85
N MET A 52 11.36 3.89 7.30
CA MET A 52 11.45 3.54 5.88
C MET A 52 11.08 4.73 4.98
N ARG A 53 10.06 5.46 5.36
CA ARG A 53 9.64 6.68 4.65
C ARG A 53 10.75 7.72 4.68
N ARG A 54 11.34 7.93 5.85
CA ARG A 54 12.45 8.85 6.03
C ARG A 54 13.66 8.45 5.19
N ALA A 55 14.00 7.18 5.20
CA ALA A 55 15.13 6.67 4.42
C ALA A 55 14.93 6.86 2.92
N ALA A 56 13.71 6.68 2.43
CA ALA A 56 13.41 6.88 1.02
C ALA A 56 13.60 8.34 0.61
N TYR A 57 13.15 9.28 1.43
CA TYR A 57 13.31 10.70 1.14
C TYR A 57 14.74 11.19 1.32
N ARG A 58 15.49 10.58 2.23
CA ARG A 58 16.87 11.00 2.51
C ARG A 58 17.76 10.95 1.28
N ARG A 59 17.47 10.08 0.33
CA ARG A 59 18.25 9.95 -0.89
C ARG A 59 18.21 11.21 -1.78
N HIS A 60 17.10 11.93 -1.74
CA HIS A 60 16.86 13.05 -2.64
C HIS A 60 16.63 14.37 -1.91
N LEU A 61 16.09 14.32 -0.73
CA LEU A 61 15.72 15.49 0.07
C LEU A 61 16.16 15.29 1.52
N PRO A 62 17.47 15.25 1.79
CA PRO A 62 17.96 14.92 3.13
C PRO A 62 17.48 15.89 4.20
N GLU A 63 17.39 17.18 3.90
CA GLU A 63 16.91 18.16 4.87
C GLU A 63 15.45 17.95 5.22
N PHE A 64 14.66 17.62 4.21
CA PHE A 64 13.24 17.31 4.41
C PHE A 64 13.07 16.02 5.23
N ALA A 65 13.91 15.02 4.96
CA ALA A 65 13.88 13.75 5.69
C ALA A 65 14.12 13.94 7.19
N GLU A 66 14.97 14.88 7.57
CA GLU A 66 15.25 15.17 8.97
C GLU A 66 14.00 15.63 9.74
N THR A 67 13.05 16.23 9.04
CA THR A 67 11.81 16.73 9.66
C THR A 67 10.69 15.71 9.68
N MET A 68 10.89 14.55 9.03
CA MET A 68 9.84 13.54 8.93
C MET A 68 9.68 12.77 10.23
N GLY A 69 8.44 12.52 10.57
CA GLY A 69 8.06 11.73 11.74
C GLY A 69 6.68 11.14 11.54
N VAL A 70 6.09 10.69 12.61
CA VAL A 70 4.69 10.26 12.61
C VAL A 70 3.81 11.47 12.33
N GLU A 71 2.96 11.35 11.36
CA GLU A 71 2.03 12.40 10.98
C GLU A 71 0.63 12.09 11.49
N ALA A 72 -0.18 13.13 11.66
CA ALA A 72 -1.57 12.96 12.09
C ALA A 72 -2.35 12.05 11.16
N LEU A 73 -2.05 12.10 9.86
CA LEU A 73 -2.71 11.28 8.87
C LEU A 73 -2.43 9.78 9.07
N ASP A 74 -1.29 9.42 9.66
CA ASP A 74 -0.94 8.02 9.91
C ASP A 74 -1.93 7.34 10.85
N GLY A 75 -2.52 8.08 11.77
CA GLY A 75 -3.53 7.55 12.70
C GLY A 75 -4.96 7.97 12.37
N ALA A 76 -5.18 8.65 11.27
CA ALA A 76 -6.51 9.13 10.92
C ALA A 76 -7.45 7.98 10.57
N PRO A 77 -8.75 8.08 10.93
CA PRO A 77 -9.72 7.08 10.50
C PRO A 77 -9.74 6.94 8.99
N GLY A 78 -9.81 5.71 8.51
CA GLY A 78 -9.82 5.43 7.08
C GLY A 78 -8.44 5.37 6.44
N THR A 79 -7.38 5.63 7.19
CA THR A 79 -6.00 5.51 6.71
C THR A 79 -5.40 4.18 7.13
N VAL A 80 -4.73 3.54 6.20
CA VAL A 80 -4.04 2.27 6.44
C VAL A 80 -2.58 2.46 6.11
N VAL A 81 -1.71 2.08 7.03
CA VAL A 81 -0.27 2.04 6.80
C VAL A 81 0.15 0.58 6.68
N LEU A 82 0.81 0.26 5.58
CA LEU A 82 1.32 -1.08 5.32
C LEU A 82 2.83 -1.10 5.53
N LEU A 83 3.32 -2.20 6.05
CA LEU A 83 4.74 -2.41 6.26
C LEU A 83 5.16 -3.73 5.65
N ALA A 84 6.14 -3.70 4.76
CA ALA A 84 6.74 -4.89 4.21
C ALA A 84 8.03 -5.21 4.97
N GLN A 85 8.19 -6.47 5.33
CA GLN A 85 9.35 -6.95 6.09
C GLN A 85 9.97 -8.15 5.40
N SER A 86 11.29 -8.22 5.41
CA SER A 86 12.02 -9.35 4.86
C SER A 86 11.74 -10.62 5.64
N ARG A 87 11.59 -11.74 4.95
CA ARG A 87 11.50 -13.05 5.59
C ARG A 87 12.84 -13.54 6.12
N LEU A 88 13.94 -12.98 5.62
CA LEU A 88 15.27 -13.41 6.02
C LEU A 88 15.61 -12.96 7.43
N ASP A 89 15.36 -11.71 7.75
CA ASP A 89 15.78 -11.12 9.02
C ASP A 89 14.67 -10.32 9.73
N GLY A 90 13.49 -10.26 9.13
CA GLY A 90 12.39 -9.46 9.69
C GLY A 90 12.54 -7.96 9.54
N GLY A 91 13.60 -7.50 8.87
CA GLY A 91 13.86 -6.09 8.72
C GLY A 91 12.86 -5.41 7.78
N PRO A 92 12.53 -4.13 8.03
CA PRO A 92 11.62 -3.41 7.15
C PRO A 92 12.28 -3.12 5.81
N ILE A 93 11.51 -3.31 4.73
CA ILE A 93 12.00 -3.08 3.37
C ILE A 93 11.13 -2.13 2.57
N GLY A 94 9.95 -1.82 3.04
CA GLY A 94 9.08 -0.88 2.35
C GLY A 94 7.86 -0.52 3.17
N THR A 95 7.23 0.56 2.79
CA THR A 95 5.99 1.00 3.42
C THR A 95 5.11 1.70 2.39
N MET A 96 3.81 1.69 2.66
CA MET A 96 2.82 2.41 1.86
C MET A 96 1.72 2.92 2.78
N ARG A 97 1.28 4.14 2.55
CA ARG A 97 0.13 4.69 3.24
C ARG A 97 -1.01 4.84 2.25
N VAL A 98 -2.15 4.28 2.59
CA VAL A 98 -3.36 4.35 1.78
C VAL A 98 -4.42 5.09 2.56
N GLN A 99 -4.91 6.17 1.99
CA GLN A 99 -6.03 6.90 2.56
C GLN A 99 -7.30 6.54 1.82
N THR A 100 -8.37 6.26 2.58
CA THR A 100 -9.69 6.04 2.03
C THR A 100 -10.61 7.20 2.40
N ASN A 101 -11.70 7.33 1.68
CA ASN A 101 -12.71 8.34 1.96
C ASN A 101 -13.89 7.79 2.78
N ALA A 102 -13.67 6.71 3.50
CA ALA A 102 -14.74 6.05 4.28
C ALA A 102 -15.27 6.93 5.42
N PHE A 103 -14.44 7.82 5.96
CA PHE A 103 -14.79 8.66 7.11
C PHE A 103 -14.72 10.16 6.83
N GLY A 104 -14.43 10.53 5.60
CA GLY A 104 -14.33 11.94 5.24
C GLY A 104 -13.61 12.14 3.92
N PRO A 105 -13.47 13.37 3.46
CA PRO A 105 -12.78 13.67 2.21
C PRO A 105 -11.32 13.22 2.24
N LEU A 106 -10.80 12.91 1.07
CA LEU A 106 -9.38 12.62 0.94
C LEU A 106 -8.55 13.89 1.13
N ALA A 107 -7.34 13.73 1.67
CA ALA A 107 -6.45 14.87 1.87
C ALA A 107 -6.13 15.59 0.56
N VAL A 108 -6.05 14.88 -0.55
CA VAL A 108 -5.79 15.47 -1.86
C VAL A 108 -6.89 16.45 -2.28
N GLU A 109 -8.10 16.31 -1.76
CA GLU A 109 -9.21 17.19 -2.10
C GLU A 109 -9.03 18.61 -1.56
N GLN A 110 -8.10 18.82 -0.64
CA GLN A 110 -7.74 20.16 -0.19
C GLN A 110 -6.99 20.95 -1.25
N SER A 111 -6.32 20.27 -2.16
CA SER A 111 -5.51 20.89 -3.21
C SER A 111 -6.11 20.73 -4.59
N VAL A 112 -6.90 19.69 -4.80
CA VAL A 112 -7.45 19.34 -6.10
C VAL A 112 -8.92 19.02 -5.94
N ARG A 113 -9.76 19.55 -6.84
CA ARG A 113 -11.16 19.19 -6.89
C ARG A 113 -11.32 17.91 -7.70
N LEU A 114 -11.87 16.88 -7.07
CA LEU A 114 -12.15 15.62 -7.73
C LEU A 114 -13.52 15.68 -8.43
N PRO A 115 -13.70 14.95 -9.54
CA PRO A 115 -15.02 14.78 -10.14
C PRO A 115 -16.00 14.17 -9.14
N ASP A 116 -17.27 14.54 -9.22
CA ASP A 116 -18.27 14.09 -8.26
C ASP A 116 -18.37 12.57 -8.17
N TRP A 117 -18.27 11.89 -9.31
CA TRP A 117 -18.35 10.44 -9.34
C TRP A 117 -17.20 9.77 -8.57
N LEU A 118 -16.05 10.44 -8.48
CA LEU A 118 -14.90 9.94 -7.77
C LEU A 118 -14.93 10.34 -6.30
N SER A 119 -15.27 11.58 -6.01
CA SER A 119 -15.31 12.07 -4.63
C SER A 119 -16.41 11.42 -3.81
N GLN A 120 -17.48 10.97 -4.46
CA GLN A 120 -18.58 10.29 -3.80
C GLN A 120 -18.37 8.77 -3.70
N ALA A 121 -17.40 8.22 -4.41
CA ALA A 121 -17.06 6.81 -4.28
C ALA A 121 -16.54 6.55 -2.87
N SER A 122 -17.03 5.49 -2.27
CA SER A 122 -16.62 5.12 -0.92
C SER A 122 -16.24 3.66 -0.88
N LEU A 123 -15.18 3.38 -0.15
CA LEU A 123 -14.83 2.01 0.20
C LEU A 123 -15.65 1.62 1.42
N ALA A 124 -16.70 0.94 1.15
CA ALA A 124 -17.58 0.45 2.22
C ALA A 124 -17.05 -0.85 2.81
#